data_c40d4b5e6364b4242ac858e6107a596f
#
_entry.id   c40d4b5e6364b4242ac858e6107a596f
#
_cell.length_a   1.000
_cell.length_b   1.000
_cell.length_c   1.000
_cell.angle_alpha   90.00
_cell.angle_beta   90.00
_cell.angle_gamma   90.00
#
_symmetry.space_group_name_H-M   'P 1'
#
loop_
_entity.id
_entity.type
_entity.pdbx_description
1 polymer ?
#
loop_
_entity_poly.entity_id
_entity_poly.type
_entity_poly.pdbx_seq_one_letter_code
_entity_poly.pdbx_strand_id
1 'polypeptide(L)'
;VDLDPVQGHEQAGRRPAVVVSVNGLNHSAAELVILLPITSGHKKVRSHVPVQPPEGGLGRTSYVKCEDVRSVSTTRLRKRVGAVAEETMRAIEDRLRLLLDLRPDRR
;
A
#
# COMPACT_ATOMS: atom_id res chain seq x y z
N VAL A 1 -7.30 1.68 -7.33
CA VAL A 1 -6.39 2.69 -7.88
C VAL A 1 -5.90 2.28 -9.27
N ASP A 2 -5.75 3.25 -10.14
CA ASP A 2 -5.18 3.06 -11.47
C ASP A 2 -3.67 3.20 -11.38
N LEU A 3 -2.95 2.17 -11.79
CA LEU A 3 -1.48 2.13 -11.68
C LEU A 3 -0.77 2.28 -13.04
N ASP A 4 -1.51 2.59 -14.09
CA ASP A 4 -0.93 2.86 -15.39
C ASP A 4 -0.51 4.34 -15.51
N PRO A 5 0.54 4.64 -16.28
CA PRO A 5 1.47 3.71 -16.88
C PRO A 5 2.48 3.19 -15.86
N VAL A 6 3.02 2.00 -16.13
CA VAL A 6 4.03 1.38 -15.27
C VAL A 6 5.24 0.97 -16.09
N GLN A 7 6.35 0.72 -15.39
CA GLN A 7 7.61 0.29 -16.01
C GLN A 7 8.19 -0.88 -15.25
N GLY A 8 8.83 -1.80 -15.98
CA GLY A 8 9.49 -2.94 -15.37
C GLY A 8 8.52 -3.88 -14.69
N HIS A 9 8.78 -4.18 -13.42
CA HIS A 9 8.00 -5.14 -12.65
C HIS A 9 6.89 -4.49 -11.81
N GLU A 10 6.62 -3.22 -12.01
CA GLU A 10 5.54 -2.54 -11.31
C GLU A 10 4.19 -3.07 -11.77
N GLN A 11 3.21 -3.03 -10.88
CA GLN A 11 1.85 -3.44 -11.22
C GLN A 11 1.21 -2.41 -12.15
N ALA A 12 0.47 -2.94 -13.13
CA ALA A 12 -0.26 -2.14 -14.10
C ALA A 12 -1.77 -2.28 -13.87
N GLY A 13 -2.53 -1.37 -14.42
CA GLY A 13 -3.98 -1.42 -14.43
C GLY A 13 -4.61 -1.04 -13.12
N ARG A 14 -5.90 -1.38 -12.99
CA ARG A 14 -6.67 -1.03 -11.81
C ARG A 14 -6.50 -2.11 -10.75
N ARG A 15 -5.92 -1.73 -9.61
CA ARG A 15 -5.58 -2.64 -8.52
C ARG A 15 -5.95 -2.04 -7.18
N PRO A 16 -6.24 -2.86 -6.17
CA PRO A 16 -6.38 -2.35 -4.82
C PRO A 16 -5.03 -1.90 -4.26
N ALA A 17 -5.09 -0.99 -3.31
CA ALA A 17 -3.89 -0.49 -2.64
C ALA A 17 -4.26 -0.02 -1.24
N VAL A 18 -3.27 0.02 -0.35
CA VAL A 18 -3.43 0.55 0.99
C VAL A 18 -2.81 1.94 1.03
N VAL A 19 -3.60 2.95 1.40
CA VAL A 19 -3.09 4.30 1.62
C VAL A 19 -2.40 4.32 2.98
N VAL A 20 -1.13 4.72 3.00
CA VAL A 20 -0.33 4.76 4.23
C VAL A 20 0.06 6.17 4.64
N SER A 21 -0.20 7.17 3.79
CA SER A 21 0.10 8.56 4.12
C SER A 21 -0.93 9.12 5.09
N VAL A 22 -0.48 10.12 5.86
CA VAL A 22 -1.33 10.79 6.83
C VAL A 22 -2.39 11.65 6.15
N ASN A 23 -3.50 11.88 6.84
CA ASN A 23 -4.58 12.71 6.30
C ASN A 23 -4.13 14.13 5.96
N GLY A 24 -3.14 14.64 6.68
CA GLY A 24 -2.57 15.95 6.35
C GLY A 24 -2.05 16.03 4.93
N LEU A 25 -1.44 14.96 4.42
CA LEU A 25 -1.03 14.89 3.02
C LEU A 25 -2.22 14.56 2.14
N ASN A 26 -3.03 13.55 2.53
CA ASN A 26 -4.12 13.03 1.70
C ASN A 26 -5.13 14.10 1.31
N HIS A 27 -5.36 15.08 2.19
CA HIS A 27 -6.32 16.15 1.97
C HIS A 27 -5.66 17.49 1.69
N SER A 28 -4.37 17.49 1.37
CA SER A 28 -3.64 18.72 1.09
C SER A 28 -3.80 19.16 -0.35
N ALA A 29 -3.35 20.39 -0.62
CA ALA A 29 -3.34 20.94 -1.98
C ALA A 29 -2.33 20.21 -2.90
N ALA A 30 -1.49 19.34 -2.34
CA ALA A 30 -0.57 18.55 -3.16
C ALA A 30 -1.30 17.54 -4.04
N GLU A 31 -2.51 17.13 -3.67
CA GLU A 31 -3.33 16.16 -4.39
C GLU A 31 -2.59 14.83 -4.59
N LEU A 32 -1.89 14.40 -3.55
CA LEU A 32 -1.11 13.17 -3.56
C LEU A 32 -1.45 12.31 -2.37
N VAL A 33 -1.32 10.99 -2.55
CA VAL A 33 -1.31 10.02 -1.46
C VAL A 33 -0.10 9.11 -1.65
N ILE A 34 0.36 8.53 -0.54
CA ILE A 34 1.40 7.50 -0.57
C ILE A 34 0.71 6.18 -0.29
N LEU A 35 0.96 5.19 -1.13
CA LEU A 35 0.26 3.92 -1.04
C LEU A 35 1.17 2.74 -1.33
N LEU A 36 0.65 1.56 -0.99
CA LEU A 36 1.27 0.27 -1.26
C LEU A 36 0.28 -0.55 -2.08
N PRO A 37 0.66 -1.02 -3.27
CA PRO A 37 -0.20 -1.89 -4.07
C PRO A 37 -0.45 -3.22 -3.37
N ILE A 38 -1.60 -3.82 -3.67
CA ILE A 38 -1.99 -5.13 -3.16
C ILE A 38 -2.05 -6.09 -4.34
N THR A 39 -1.49 -7.29 -4.15
CA THR A 39 -1.50 -8.33 -5.17
C THR A 39 -2.11 -9.61 -4.62
N SER A 40 -2.75 -10.40 -5.47
CA SER A 40 -3.21 -11.73 -5.10
C SER A 40 -2.13 -12.80 -5.35
N GLY A 41 -1.07 -12.46 -6.06
CA GLY A 41 0.02 -13.38 -6.34
C GLY A 41 1.05 -13.40 -5.23
N HIS A 42 1.17 -14.54 -4.54
CA HIS A 42 2.15 -14.67 -3.46
C HIS A 42 3.46 -15.26 -3.99
N LYS A 43 4.54 -14.50 -3.82
CA LYS A 43 5.87 -14.94 -4.26
C LYS A 43 6.80 -15.18 -3.08
N LYS A 44 6.26 -15.37 -1.88
CA LYS A 44 7.01 -15.60 -0.64
C LYS A 44 8.07 -14.52 -0.37
N VAL A 45 7.71 -13.28 -0.66
CA VAL A 45 8.59 -12.13 -0.44
C VAL A 45 8.38 -11.63 0.99
N ARG A 46 9.48 -11.43 1.72
CA ARG A 46 9.41 -11.00 3.13
C ARG A 46 8.75 -9.66 3.35
N SER A 47 8.83 -8.78 2.36
CA SER A 47 8.23 -7.47 2.44
C SER A 47 6.72 -7.49 2.25
N HIS A 48 6.14 -8.62 1.83
CA HIS A 48 4.69 -8.72 1.66
C HIS A 48 3.99 -9.00 2.99
N VAL A 49 2.87 -8.29 3.21
CA VAL A 49 2.03 -8.50 4.39
C VAL A 49 0.71 -9.11 3.92
N PRO A 50 0.34 -10.31 4.43
CA PRO A 50 -0.90 -10.96 3.99
C PRO A 50 -2.14 -10.26 4.56
N VAL A 51 -3.20 -10.27 3.76
CA VAL A 51 -4.53 -9.79 4.15
C VAL A 51 -5.53 -10.85 3.75
N GLN A 52 -6.29 -11.36 4.73
CA GLN A 52 -7.29 -12.40 4.49
C GLN A 52 -8.68 -11.78 4.38
N PRO A 53 -9.50 -12.25 3.42
CA PRO A 53 -10.88 -11.78 3.33
C PRO A 53 -11.63 -12.03 4.64
N PRO A 54 -12.57 -11.18 5.03
CA PRO A 54 -13.06 -10.00 4.30
C PRO A 54 -12.34 -8.71 4.65
N GLU A 55 -11.20 -8.79 5.31
CA GLU A 55 -10.45 -7.60 5.72
C GLU A 55 -10.18 -6.70 4.52
N GLY A 56 -10.34 -5.39 4.73
CA GLY A 56 -10.11 -4.42 3.68
C GLY A 56 -11.12 -4.46 2.55
N GLY A 57 -12.20 -5.24 2.68
CA GLY A 57 -13.18 -5.42 1.62
C GLY A 57 -12.68 -6.28 0.48
N LEU A 58 -11.58 -7.01 0.68
CA LEU A 58 -11.00 -7.86 -0.36
C LEU A 58 -11.72 -9.19 -0.46
N GLY A 59 -11.86 -9.71 -1.68
CA GLY A 59 -12.58 -10.95 -1.95
C GLY A 59 -11.72 -12.20 -1.96
N ARG A 60 -10.40 -12.06 -1.88
CA ARG A 60 -9.46 -13.19 -1.86
C ARG A 60 -8.24 -12.85 -1.03
N THR A 61 -7.52 -13.89 -0.62
CA THR A 61 -6.24 -13.70 0.08
C THR A 61 -5.32 -12.85 -0.78
N SER A 62 -4.77 -11.80 -0.20
CA SER A 62 -3.98 -10.82 -0.92
C SER A 62 -2.76 -10.45 -0.08
N TYR A 63 -1.82 -9.77 -0.71
CA TYR A 63 -0.54 -9.41 -0.08
C TYR A 63 -0.22 -7.96 -0.38
N VAL A 64 0.04 -7.20 0.68
CA VAL A 64 0.45 -5.80 0.55
C VAL A 64 1.92 -5.77 0.19
N LYS A 65 2.27 -5.12 -0.91
CA LYS A 65 3.64 -5.04 -1.41
C LYS A 65 4.34 -3.84 -0.77
N CYS A 66 4.91 -4.04 0.41
CA CYS A 66 5.54 -2.93 1.13
C CYS A 66 6.77 -2.40 0.42
N GLU A 67 7.42 -3.19 -0.42
CA GLU A 67 8.58 -2.75 -1.19
C GLU A 67 8.19 -1.81 -2.35
N ASP A 68 6.90 -1.72 -2.67
CA ASP A 68 6.43 -0.92 -3.81
C ASP A 68 5.74 0.36 -3.31
N VAL A 69 6.41 1.05 -2.39
CA VAL A 69 5.92 2.35 -1.88
C VAL A 69 5.93 3.35 -3.01
N ARG A 70 4.78 3.98 -3.25
CA ARG A 70 4.72 4.99 -4.29
C ARG A 70 3.75 6.10 -3.95
N SER A 71 4.03 7.27 -4.49
CA SER A 71 3.16 8.42 -4.45
C SER A 71 2.36 8.46 -5.73
N VAL A 72 1.06 8.66 -5.62
CA VAL A 72 0.19 8.80 -6.79
C VAL A 72 -0.71 9.99 -6.62
N SER A 73 -1.17 10.53 -7.75
CA SER A 73 -2.18 11.59 -7.74
C SER A 73 -3.50 11.03 -7.20
N THR A 74 -4.19 11.82 -6.38
CA THR A 74 -5.50 11.43 -5.87
C THR A 74 -6.50 11.18 -6.99
N THR A 75 -6.27 11.72 -8.19
CA THR A 75 -7.13 11.46 -9.34
C THR A 75 -7.09 10.01 -9.81
N ARG A 76 -6.07 9.24 -9.39
CA ARG A 76 -5.97 7.82 -9.71
C ARG A 76 -6.77 6.94 -8.77
N LEU A 77 -7.22 7.49 -7.65
CA LEU A 77 -8.05 6.75 -6.71
C LEU A 77 -9.46 6.65 -7.28
N ARG A 78 -10.05 5.45 -7.18
CA ARG A 78 -11.41 5.22 -7.70
C ARG A 78 -12.42 5.08 -6.59
N LYS A 79 -12.27 4.08 -5.77
CA LYS A 79 -13.29 3.70 -4.81
C LYS A 79 -12.63 3.19 -3.53
N ARG A 80 -13.13 3.64 -2.40
CA ARG A 80 -12.75 3.06 -1.13
C ARG A 80 -13.48 1.73 -0.96
N VAL A 81 -12.74 0.64 -0.78
CA VAL A 81 -13.34 -0.69 -0.64
C VAL A 81 -13.36 -1.17 0.81
N GLY A 82 -12.65 -0.51 1.69
CA GLY A 82 -12.62 -0.89 3.10
C GLY A 82 -11.41 -0.33 3.81
N ALA A 83 -11.10 -0.90 4.96
CA ALA A 83 -9.93 -0.54 5.74
C ALA A 83 -9.27 -1.81 6.26
N VAL A 84 -7.93 -1.80 6.36
CA VAL A 84 -7.21 -2.91 6.96
C VAL A 84 -7.29 -2.80 8.48
N ALA A 85 -7.17 -3.94 9.16
CA ALA A 85 -7.16 -3.98 10.61
C ALA A 85 -5.91 -3.27 11.15
N GLU A 86 -6.01 -2.79 12.39
CA GLU A 86 -4.88 -2.14 13.04
C GLU A 86 -3.66 -3.04 13.11
N GLU A 87 -3.86 -4.32 13.36
CA GLU A 87 -2.78 -5.31 13.41
C GLU A 87 -2.06 -5.41 12.07
N THR A 88 -2.82 -5.41 10.97
CA THR A 88 -2.24 -5.43 9.62
C THR A 88 -1.45 -4.14 9.37
N MET A 89 -1.98 -3.00 9.79
CA MET A 89 -1.27 -1.74 9.62
C MET A 89 0.05 -1.73 10.41
N ARG A 90 0.07 -2.29 11.61
CA ARG A 90 1.31 -2.42 12.38
C ARG A 90 2.35 -3.27 11.67
N ALA A 91 1.91 -4.38 11.05
CA ALA A 91 2.80 -5.23 10.28
C ALA A 91 3.38 -4.49 9.07
N ILE A 92 2.54 -3.71 8.41
CA ILE A 92 2.98 -2.86 7.29
C ILE A 92 4.03 -1.85 7.78
N GLU A 93 3.75 -1.18 8.88
CA GLU A 93 4.68 -0.19 9.46
C GLU A 93 6.03 -0.83 9.80
N ASP A 94 6.01 -2.02 10.38
CA ASP A 94 7.25 -2.73 10.70
C ASP A 94 8.05 -3.06 9.44
N ARG A 95 7.39 -3.49 8.39
CA ARG A 95 8.07 -3.77 7.11
C ARG A 95 8.67 -2.50 6.52
N LEU A 96 7.93 -1.40 6.57
CA LEU A 96 8.43 -0.13 6.06
C LEU A 96 9.63 0.37 6.86
N ARG A 97 9.61 0.21 8.18
CA ARG A 97 10.77 0.56 9.00
C ARG A 97 12.01 -0.22 8.59
N LEU A 98 11.85 -1.51 8.34
CA LEU A 98 12.96 -2.36 7.89
C LEU A 98 13.44 -1.98 6.50
N LEU A 99 12.52 -1.81 5.56
CA LEU A 99 12.87 -1.54 4.16
C LEU A 99 13.52 -0.16 3.99
N LEU A 100 13.07 0.81 4.77
CA LEU A 100 13.53 2.19 4.66
C LEU A 100 14.58 2.53 5.73
N ASP A 101 14.93 1.55 6.58
CA ASP A 101 15.89 1.73 7.67
C ASP A 101 15.51 2.90 8.57
N LEU A 102 14.24 2.98 8.93
CA LEU A 102 13.74 4.03 9.81
C LEU A 102 13.98 3.65 11.27
N ARG A 103 14.82 4.43 11.95
CA ARG A 103 15.18 4.20 13.35
C ARG A 103 15.06 5.52 14.13
N PRO A 104 14.56 5.45 15.37
CA PRO A 104 14.39 6.67 16.18
C PRO A 104 15.67 7.46 16.41
N ASP A 105 16.81 6.77 16.50
CA ASP A 105 18.12 7.35 16.80
C ASP A 105 18.98 7.60 15.57
N ARG A 106 18.41 7.51 14.40
CA ARG A 106 19.17 7.54 13.16
C ARG A 106 19.85 8.88 12.89
N ARG A 107 19.34 9.96 13.47
CA ARG A 107 19.85 11.31 13.20
C ARG A 107 20.53 11.93 14.38
#